data_03964dfb6ecc351e608cae898fa1416c
#
_entry.id   03964dfb6ecc351e608cae898fa1416c
#
_cell.length_a   1.000
_cell.length_b   1.000
_cell.length_c   1.000
_cell.angle_alpha   90.00
_cell.angle_beta   90.00
_cell.angle_gamma   90.00
#
_symmetry.space_group_name_H-M   'P 1'
#
loop_
_entity.id
_entity.type
_entity.pdbx_description
1 polymer ?
#
loop_
_entity_poly.entity_id
_entity_poly.type
_entity_poly.pdbx_seq_one_letter_code
_entity_poly.pdbx_strand_id
1 'polypeptide(L)'
;LSYGGQRPPTAQWTCTGSGAVIFQQPDGVPDGVCVTGACIGIMVDLGVTDANHMGAAMAPAAADTIVRYLKATQTAPEQYDAIVTGDLGIVGSELLCDLVMKQGFDITRNHKDCGAMLYDPETQDTHAGGSGCGCSASLLCGHFLPALQAGTMRQILFAATGALMSPTASQQGESIPGISHLVELTRMYLSLIHI
;
A
#
# COMPACT_ATOMS: atom_id res chain seq x y z
N LEU A 1 -14.04 16.96 -13.09
CA LEU A 1 -14.89 15.82 -12.69
C LEU A 1 -15.40 15.13 -13.94
N SER A 2 -15.01 13.86 -14.13
CA SER A 2 -15.55 13.02 -15.19
C SER A 2 -16.98 12.60 -14.82
N TYR A 3 -17.88 12.62 -15.78
CA TYR A 3 -19.21 12.05 -15.60
C TYR A 3 -19.11 10.52 -15.56
N GLY A 4 -19.94 9.84 -14.73
CA GLY A 4 -19.86 8.40 -14.48
C GLY A 4 -19.67 7.54 -15.73
N GLY A 5 -20.48 7.71 -16.78
CA GLY A 5 -20.37 6.95 -18.02
C GLY A 5 -19.16 7.26 -18.92
N GLN A 6 -18.33 8.24 -18.56
CA GLN A 6 -17.14 8.65 -19.32
C GLN A 6 -15.82 8.30 -18.60
N ARG A 7 -15.89 7.78 -17.39
CA ARG A 7 -14.70 7.37 -16.64
C ARG A 7 -14.19 6.02 -17.15
N PRO A 8 -12.85 5.90 -17.39
CA PRO A 8 -12.29 4.59 -17.74
C PRO A 8 -12.38 3.60 -16.56
N PRO A 9 -12.33 2.28 -16.80
CA PRO A 9 -12.34 1.26 -15.74
C PRO A 9 -11.18 1.42 -14.72
N THR A 10 -10.10 2.08 -15.11
CA THR A 10 -8.93 2.38 -14.26
C THR A 10 -9.12 3.59 -13.35
N ALA A 11 -10.19 4.37 -13.55
CA ALA A 11 -10.46 5.57 -12.76
C ALA A 11 -10.71 5.23 -11.29
N GLN A 12 -10.25 6.10 -10.41
CA GLN A 12 -10.40 5.98 -8.97
C GLN A 12 -11.06 7.24 -8.40
N TRP A 13 -11.72 7.11 -7.25
CA TRP A 13 -12.33 8.23 -6.55
C TRP A 13 -11.43 8.72 -5.42
N THR A 14 -11.23 10.04 -5.35
CA THR A 14 -10.50 10.63 -4.23
C THR A 14 -11.19 10.31 -2.91
N CYS A 15 -10.45 9.68 -1.99
CA CYS A 15 -10.92 9.43 -0.64
C CYS A 15 -10.89 10.70 0.19
N THR A 16 -12.02 11.03 0.80
CA THR A 16 -12.11 12.03 1.87
C THR A 16 -11.92 11.34 3.21
N GLY A 17 -10.69 11.27 3.67
CA GLY A 17 -10.34 10.61 4.92
C GLY A 17 -9.02 11.12 5.47
N SER A 18 -8.78 10.86 6.74
CA SER A 18 -7.53 11.19 7.41
C SER A 18 -7.20 10.18 8.49
N GLY A 19 -5.95 10.13 8.89
CA GLY A 19 -5.48 9.36 10.03
C GLY A 19 -4.23 10.00 10.61
N ALA A 20 -4.00 9.79 11.90
CA ALA A 20 -2.81 10.23 12.59
C ALA A 20 -2.29 9.13 13.52
N VAL A 21 -0.98 8.94 13.52
CA VAL A 21 -0.29 7.97 14.37
C VAL A 21 0.80 8.68 15.15
N ILE A 22 0.86 8.43 16.44
CA ILE A 22 1.94 8.93 17.30
C ILE A 22 2.94 7.79 17.49
N PHE A 23 4.19 8.04 17.12
CA PHE A 23 5.30 7.13 17.36
C PHE A 23 6.08 7.59 18.59
N GLN A 24 6.46 6.63 19.43
CA GLN A 24 7.35 6.85 20.55
C GLN A 24 8.39 5.73 20.66
N GLN A 25 9.52 6.01 21.24
CA GLN A 25 10.45 4.95 21.63
C GLN A 25 9.87 4.17 22.81
N PRO A 26 9.91 2.82 22.80
CA PRO A 26 9.44 2.04 23.94
C PRO A 26 10.35 2.23 25.13
N ASP A 27 9.77 2.42 26.31
CA ASP A 27 10.48 2.36 27.60
C ASP A 27 10.63 0.89 28.03
N GLY A 28 11.77 0.26 27.68
CA GLY A 28 12.03 -1.15 27.98
C GLY A 28 11.57 -2.12 26.87
N VAL A 29 11.06 -3.29 27.24
CA VAL A 29 10.57 -4.29 26.27
C VAL A 29 9.26 -3.80 25.66
N PRO A 30 9.16 -3.68 24.32
CA PRO A 30 7.97 -3.16 23.70
C PRO A 30 6.78 -4.13 23.88
N ASP A 31 5.64 -3.55 24.28
CA ASP A 31 4.34 -4.23 24.27
C ASP A 31 3.38 -3.36 23.44
N GLY A 32 3.00 -3.84 22.28
CA GLY A 32 2.18 -3.07 21.35
C GLY A 32 2.58 -3.27 19.90
N VAL A 33 2.08 -2.40 19.04
CA VAL A 33 2.46 -2.40 17.63
C VAL A 33 3.75 -1.60 17.44
N CYS A 34 4.75 -2.24 16.86
CA CYS A 34 6.07 -1.64 16.65
C CYS A 34 6.43 -1.63 15.16
N VAL A 35 7.19 -0.63 14.74
CA VAL A 35 7.92 -0.67 13.47
C VAL A 35 9.17 -1.51 13.68
N THR A 36 9.22 -2.69 13.04
CA THR A 36 10.31 -3.66 13.18
C THR A 36 11.25 -3.68 11.99
N GLY A 37 10.83 -3.08 10.87
CA GLY A 37 11.62 -2.97 9.67
C GLY A 37 11.15 -1.83 8.79
N ALA A 38 12.02 -1.38 7.89
CA ALA A 38 11.69 -0.37 6.90
C ALA A 38 12.51 -0.54 5.62
N CYS A 39 11.95 -0.15 4.49
CA CYS A 39 12.65 -0.05 3.22
C CYS A 39 12.35 1.29 2.55
N ILE A 40 13.39 2.07 2.30
CA ILE A 40 13.27 3.29 1.52
C ILE A 40 13.10 2.92 0.06
N GLY A 41 11.97 3.32 -0.54
CA GLY A 41 11.68 3.10 -1.94
C GLY A 41 12.54 3.99 -2.84
N ILE A 42 12.72 3.55 -4.06
CA ILE A 42 13.29 4.34 -5.14
C ILE A 42 12.18 4.82 -6.08
N MET A 43 12.45 5.88 -6.79
CA MET A 43 11.58 6.33 -7.88
C MET A 43 11.68 5.38 -9.07
N VAL A 44 10.54 4.90 -9.57
CA VAL A 44 10.47 4.03 -10.76
C VAL A 44 9.58 4.69 -11.79
N ASP A 45 10.07 4.77 -13.02
CA ASP A 45 9.36 5.35 -14.15
C ASP A 45 9.36 4.37 -15.32
N LEU A 46 8.19 3.86 -15.68
CA LEU A 46 7.99 2.97 -16.83
C LEU A 46 7.32 3.69 -18.02
N GLY A 47 7.32 5.00 -18.04
CA GLY A 47 6.79 5.79 -19.16
C GLY A 47 5.26 5.89 -19.17
N VAL A 48 4.57 5.67 -18.05
CA VAL A 48 3.12 5.87 -17.97
C VAL A 48 2.79 7.35 -18.04
N THR A 49 1.98 7.75 -19.02
CA THR A 49 1.57 9.15 -19.25
C THR A 49 0.08 9.39 -18.96
N ASP A 50 -0.73 8.33 -18.85
CA ASP A 50 -2.16 8.45 -18.62
C ASP A 50 -2.46 8.71 -17.13
N ALA A 51 -2.86 9.93 -16.82
CA ALA A 51 -3.26 10.35 -15.47
C ALA A 51 -4.51 9.62 -14.93
N ASN A 52 -5.29 8.95 -15.78
CA ASN A 52 -6.42 8.13 -15.35
C ASN A 52 -6.00 6.70 -14.97
N HIS A 53 -4.73 6.37 -15.09
CA HIS A 53 -4.19 5.05 -14.79
C HIS A 53 -3.06 5.10 -13.78
N MET A 54 -3.34 5.72 -12.61
CA MET A 54 -2.36 5.94 -11.55
C MET A 54 -1.85 4.62 -10.95
N GLY A 55 -2.68 3.58 -10.90
CA GLY A 55 -2.26 2.25 -10.46
C GLY A 55 -1.09 1.70 -11.28
N ALA A 56 -1.10 1.89 -12.61
CA ALA A 56 0.01 1.47 -13.47
C ALA A 56 1.29 2.28 -13.23
N ALA A 57 1.18 3.56 -12.87
CA ALA A 57 2.33 4.40 -12.55
C ALA A 57 2.99 4.01 -11.21
N MET A 58 2.18 3.61 -10.21
CA MET A 58 2.67 3.34 -8.86
C MET A 58 3.05 1.87 -8.60
N ALA A 59 2.36 0.91 -9.24
CA ALA A 59 2.59 -0.52 -9.01
C ALA A 59 4.05 -0.97 -9.20
N PRO A 60 4.81 -0.48 -10.21
CA PRO A 60 6.21 -0.85 -10.37
C PRO A 60 7.11 -0.45 -9.20
N ALA A 61 6.89 0.74 -8.62
CA ALA A 61 7.65 1.19 -7.47
C ALA A 61 7.31 0.39 -6.20
N ALA A 62 6.03 0.04 -6.01
CA ALA A 62 5.60 -0.84 -4.93
C ALA A 62 6.20 -2.24 -5.08
N ALA A 63 6.19 -2.81 -6.29
CA ALA A 63 6.79 -4.11 -6.58
C ALA A 63 8.28 -4.13 -6.28
N ASP A 64 9.03 -3.12 -6.75
CA ASP A 64 10.47 -3.00 -6.45
C ASP A 64 10.74 -2.99 -4.95
N THR A 65 10.02 -2.16 -4.21
CA THR A 65 10.26 -2.00 -2.77
C THR A 65 9.90 -3.26 -1.99
N ILE A 66 8.77 -3.90 -2.28
CA ILE A 66 8.35 -5.15 -1.64
C ILE A 66 9.36 -6.26 -1.92
N VAL A 67 9.74 -6.45 -3.18
CA VAL A 67 10.71 -7.48 -3.58
C VAL A 67 12.08 -7.25 -2.94
N ARG A 68 12.57 -6.01 -2.93
CA ARG A 68 13.85 -5.69 -2.26
C ARG A 68 13.79 -5.98 -0.77
N TYR A 69 12.67 -5.64 -0.12
CA TYR A 69 12.48 -5.92 1.30
C TYR A 69 12.51 -7.43 1.57
N LEU A 70 11.70 -8.22 0.87
CA LEU A 70 11.65 -9.68 1.04
C LEU A 70 13.01 -10.34 0.79
N LYS A 71 13.74 -9.90 -0.25
CA LYS A 71 15.10 -10.40 -0.54
C LYS A 71 16.11 -10.02 0.55
N ALA A 72 16.07 -8.79 1.04
CA ALA A 72 17.01 -8.29 2.03
C ALA A 72 16.82 -8.95 3.41
N THR A 73 15.57 -9.18 3.79
CA THR A 73 15.21 -9.83 5.06
C THR A 73 15.21 -11.35 4.98
N GLN A 74 15.31 -11.92 3.78
CA GLN A 74 15.19 -13.36 3.51
C GLN A 74 13.87 -13.94 4.02
N THR A 75 12.79 -13.15 3.93
CA THR A 75 11.45 -13.55 4.32
C THR A 75 10.60 -13.95 3.12
N ALA A 76 9.59 -14.79 3.36
CA ALA A 76 8.61 -15.18 2.36
C ALA A 76 7.28 -14.42 2.59
N PRO A 77 6.50 -14.17 1.54
CA PRO A 77 5.21 -13.46 1.66
C PRO A 77 4.28 -14.05 2.71
N GLU A 78 4.27 -15.38 2.84
CA GLU A 78 3.38 -16.13 3.74
C GLU A 78 3.66 -15.89 5.23
N GLN A 79 4.77 -15.26 5.57
CA GLN A 79 5.11 -14.87 6.94
C GLN A 79 4.31 -13.67 7.42
N TYR A 80 3.70 -12.93 6.49
CA TYR A 80 2.93 -11.72 6.80
C TYR A 80 1.43 -12.00 6.69
N ASP A 81 0.66 -11.52 7.66
CA ASP A 81 -0.80 -11.60 7.63
C ASP A 81 -1.40 -10.75 6.51
N ALA A 82 -0.72 -9.65 6.17
CA ALA A 82 -1.06 -8.82 5.02
C ALA A 82 0.18 -8.09 4.46
N ILE A 83 0.20 -7.94 3.14
CA ILE A 83 1.09 -7.03 2.41
C ILE A 83 0.21 -5.93 1.85
N VAL A 84 0.28 -4.76 2.48
CA VAL A 84 -0.67 -3.66 2.28
C VAL A 84 -0.07 -2.60 1.37
N THR A 85 -0.85 -2.14 0.39
CA THR A 85 -0.50 -0.98 -0.44
C THR A 85 -1.47 0.18 -0.24
N GLY A 86 -1.08 1.36 -0.70
CA GLY A 86 -1.78 2.61 -0.43
C GLY A 86 -3.09 2.78 -1.19
N ASP A 87 -2.97 3.04 -2.48
CA ASP A 87 -4.11 3.40 -3.34
C ASP A 87 -3.88 3.00 -4.81
N LEU A 88 -3.35 1.80 -5.01
CA LEU A 88 -3.20 1.23 -6.36
C LEU A 88 -4.55 0.99 -7.04
N GLY A 89 -5.57 0.74 -6.23
CA GLY A 89 -6.87 0.28 -6.69
C GLY A 89 -6.86 -1.15 -7.23
N ILE A 90 -8.00 -1.63 -7.71
CA ILE A 90 -8.17 -3.02 -8.17
C ILE A 90 -7.18 -3.33 -9.30
N VAL A 91 -7.16 -2.51 -10.35
CA VAL A 91 -6.30 -2.73 -11.52
C VAL A 91 -4.81 -2.62 -11.17
N GLY A 92 -4.42 -1.63 -10.35
CA GLY A 92 -3.04 -1.49 -9.91
C GLY A 92 -2.59 -2.64 -9.00
N SER A 93 -3.49 -3.21 -8.20
CA SER A 93 -3.24 -4.39 -7.37
C SER A 93 -2.95 -5.64 -8.21
N GLU A 94 -3.71 -5.86 -9.27
CA GLU A 94 -3.47 -6.96 -10.20
C GLU A 94 -2.10 -6.83 -10.86
N LEU A 95 -1.77 -5.63 -11.35
CA LEU A 95 -0.45 -5.34 -11.93
C LEU A 95 0.69 -5.56 -10.92
N LEU A 96 0.50 -5.14 -9.68
CA LEU A 96 1.48 -5.37 -8.61
C LEU A 96 1.72 -6.87 -8.39
N CYS A 97 0.67 -7.66 -8.25
CA CYS A 97 0.79 -9.10 -8.05
C CYS A 97 1.55 -9.76 -9.20
N ASP A 98 1.25 -9.41 -10.44
CA ASP A 98 1.96 -9.90 -11.62
C ASP A 98 3.44 -9.53 -11.63
N LEU A 99 3.76 -8.28 -11.26
CA LEU A 99 5.15 -7.80 -11.22
C LEU A 99 5.96 -8.52 -10.14
N VAL A 100 5.39 -8.72 -8.96
CA VAL A 100 6.03 -9.41 -7.83
C VAL A 100 6.18 -10.91 -8.14
N MET A 101 5.18 -11.52 -8.78
CA MET A 101 5.23 -12.91 -9.23
C MET A 101 6.37 -13.15 -10.22
N LYS A 102 6.59 -12.24 -11.17
CA LYS A 102 7.73 -12.30 -12.10
C LYS A 102 9.11 -12.27 -11.42
N GLN A 103 9.16 -11.78 -10.18
CA GLN A 103 10.36 -11.76 -9.34
C GLN A 103 10.48 -12.99 -8.43
N GLY A 104 9.56 -13.95 -8.53
CA GLY A 104 9.56 -15.21 -7.80
C GLY A 104 8.85 -15.20 -6.45
N PHE A 105 8.02 -14.18 -6.17
CA PHE A 105 7.23 -14.10 -4.96
C PHE A 105 5.74 -14.06 -5.29
N ASP A 106 4.92 -14.85 -4.59
CA ASP A 106 3.46 -14.82 -4.73
C ASP A 106 2.84 -14.10 -3.52
N ILE A 107 2.26 -12.92 -3.76
CA ILE A 107 1.57 -12.13 -2.74
C ILE A 107 0.03 -12.15 -2.91
N THR A 108 -0.50 -12.89 -3.87
CA THR A 108 -1.93 -12.84 -4.23
C THR A 108 -2.87 -13.21 -3.09
N ARG A 109 -2.42 -14.05 -2.15
CA ARG A 109 -3.23 -14.50 -1.02
C ARG A 109 -3.40 -13.47 0.08
N ASN A 110 -2.38 -12.66 0.32
CA ASN A 110 -2.31 -11.74 1.47
C ASN A 110 -2.10 -10.28 1.07
N HIS A 111 -2.04 -9.97 -0.23
CA HIS A 111 -2.06 -8.60 -0.70
C HIS A 111 -3.40 -7.93 -0.41
N LYS A 112 -3.34 -6.71 0.10
CA LYS A 112 -4.48 -5.82 0.37
C LYS A 112 -4.13 -4.42 -0.10
N ASP A 113 -5.02 -3.78 -0.84
CA ASP A 113 -4.85 -2.39 -1.26
C ASP A 113 -5.89 -1.51 -0.59
N CYS A 114 -5.45 -0.43 0.07
CA CYS A 114 -6.35 0.45 0.80
C CYS A 114 -7.34 1.16 -0.13
N GLY A 115 -6.95 1.48 -1.36
CA GLY A 115 -7.85 2.05 -2.34
C GLY A 115 -8.94 1.07 -2.77
N ALA A 116 -8.57 -0.19 -2.99
CA ALA A 116 -9.52 -1.25 -3.34
C ALA A 116 -10.46 -1.62 -2.18
N MET A 117 -9.97 -1.51 -0.92
CA MET A 117 -10.77 -1.88 0.27
C MET A 117 -11.73 -0.79 0.74
N LEU A 118 -11.52 0.47 0.35
CA LEU A 118 -12.23 1.60 0.93
C LEU A 118 -13.69 1.70 0.51
N TYR A 119 -13.99 1.25 -0.70
CA TYR A 119 -15.31 1.31 -1.31
C TYR A 119 -15.80 -0.10 -1.68
N ASP A 120 -17.11 -0.27 -1.69
CA ASP A 120 -17.77 -1.48 -2.18
C ASP A 120 -17.98 -1.37 -3.71
N PRO A 121 -17.23 -2.13 -4.52
CA PRO A 121 -17.32 -2.02 -5.97
C PRO A 121 -18.67 -2.52 -6.55
N GLU A 122 -19.43 -3.32 -5.78
CA GLU A 122 -20.73 -3.85 -6.23
C GLU A 122 -21.85 -2.82 -6.07
N THR A 123 -21.78 -1.97 -5.05
CA THR A 123 -22.85 -1.02 -4.71
C THR A 123 -22.47 0.44 -4.95
N GLN A 124 -21.19 0.72 -5.12
CA GLN A 124 -20.65 2.06 -5.32
C GLN A 124 -19.91 2.14 -6.67
N ASP A 125 -20.29 3.08 -7.52
CA ASP A 125 -19.68 3.30 -8.84
C ASP A 125 -18.31 3.97 -8.71
N THR A 126 -17.33 3.25 -8.16
CA THR A 126 -15.96 3.73 -7.92
C THR A 126 -14.92 3.17 -8.89
N HIS A 127 -15.33 2.33 -9.84
CA HIS A 127 -14.48 1.63 -10.81
C HIS A 127 -13.29 0.92 -10.14
N ALA A 128 -12.06 1.45 -10.23
CA ALA A 128 -10.88 0.82 -9.64
C ALA A 128 -10.73 1.08 -8.13
N GLY A 129 -11.65 1.82 -7.49
CA GLY A 129 -11.66 2.04 -6.04
C GLY A 129 -11.26 3.45 -5.62
N GLY A 130 -10.68 3.58 -4.45
CA GLY A 130 -10.26 4.85 -3.87
C GLY A 130 -8.89 5.33 -4.34
N SER A 131 -8.65 6.63 -4.26
CA SER A 131 -7.39 7.29 -4.58
C SER A 131 -7.02 8.30 -3.49
N GLY A 132 -5.72 8.51 -3.32
CA GLY A 132 -5.14 9.52 -2.45
C GLY A 132 -4.72 8.98 -1.08
N CYS A 133 -3.90 9.76 -0.39
CA CYS A 133 -3.33 9.41 0.91
C CYS A 133 -4.38 9.13 2.00
N GLY A 134 -5.62 9.63 1.83
CA GLY A 134 -6.74 9.33 2.70
C GLY A 134 -7.09 7.85 2.75
N CYS A 135 -6.88 7.07 1.66
CA CYS A 135 -7.07 5.63 1.65
C CYS A 135 -6.15 4.92 2.65
N SER A 136 -4.84 5.16 2.51
CA SER A 136 -3.81 4.61 3.40
C SER A 136 -4.06 5.00 4.86
N ALA A 137 -4.29 6.29 5.11
CA ALA A 137 -4.49 6.81 6.45
C ALA A 137 -5.71 6.20 7.14
N SER A 138 -6.84 6.14 6.43
CA SER A 138 -8.10 5.61 6.97
C SER A 138 -8.00 4.12 7.27
N LEU A 139 -7.47 3.32 6.33
CA LEU A 139 -7.37 1.87 6.51
C LEU A 139 -6.27 1.50 7.51
N LEU A 140 -5.13 2.18 7.51
CA LEU A 140 -4.09 1.93 8.49
C LEU A 140 -4.61 2.18 9.92
N CYS A 141 -5.21 3.37 10.16
CA CYS A 141 -5.67 3.75 11.50
C CYS A 141 -6.97 3.06 11.90
N GLY A 142 -7.90 2.81 10.96
CA GLY A 142 -9.22 2.26 11.25
C GLY A 142 -9.33 0.74 11.18
N HIS A 143 -8.40 0.07 10.51
CA HIS A 143 -8.46 -1.38 10.29
C HIS A 143 -7.18 -2.10 10.70
N PHE A 144 -6.02 -1.78 10.09
CA PHE A 144 -4.81 -2.58 10.28
C PHE A 144 -4.19 -2.40 11.67
N LEU A 145 -4.05 -1.17 12.16
CA LEU A 145 -3.53 -0.94 13.52
C LEU A 145 -4.43 -1.52 14.61
N PRO A 146 -5.78 -1.36 14.58
CA PRO A 146 -6.67 -2.06 15.50
C PRO A 146 -6.55 -3.59 15.44
N ALA A 147 -6.42 -4.18 14.24
CA ALA A 147 -6.25 -5.62 14.08
C ALA A 147 -4.94 -6.14 14.69
N LEU A 148 -3.84 -5.39 14.49
CA LEU A 148 -2.54 -5.68 15.12
C LEU A 148 -2.63 -5.52 16.65
N GLN A 149 -3.26 -4.44 17.14
CA GLN A 149 -3.44 -4.21 18.58
C GLN A 149 -4.26 -5.31 19.26
N ALA A 150 -5.32 -5.77 18.58
CA ALA A 150 -6.16 -6.88 19.07
C ALA A 150 -5.50 -8.25 18.94
N GLY A 151 -4.37 -8.36 18.21
CA GLY A 151 -3.68 -9.63 17.96
C GLY A 151 -4.37 -10.54 16.95
N THR A 152 -5.35 -10.03 16.19
CA THR A 152 -5.97 -10.75 15.06
C THR A 152 -5.06 -10.76 13.82
N MET A 153 -4.14 -9.81 13.75
CA MET A 153 -2.95 -9.82 12.89
C MET A 153 -1.71 -9.69 13.76
N ARG A 154 -0.62 -10.29 13.35
CA ARG A 154 0.66 -10.26 14.07
C ARG A 154 1.69 -9.39 13.39
N GLN A 155 1.74 -9.46 12.06
CA GLN A 155 2.80 -8.81 11.28
C GLN A 155 2.28 -8.47 9.89
N ILE A 156 2.49 -7.23 9.47
CA ILE A 156 2.13 -6.77 8.13
C ILE A 156 3.29 -5.98 7.51
N LEU A 157 3.37 -6.01 6.18
CA LEU A 157 4.12 -5.02 5.42
C LEU A 157 3.17 -3.92 4.97
N PHE A 158 3.53 -2.67 5.19
CA PHE A 158 2.75 -1.52 4.75
C PHE A 158 3.60 -0.68 3.79
N ALA A 159 3.30 -0.81 2.50
CA ALA A 159 3.98 -0.13 1.40
C ALA A 159 3.12 1.05 0.90
N ALA A 160 3.37 2.24 1.44
CA ALA A 160 2.70 3.45 0.98
C ALA A 160 3.08 3.75 -0.47
N THR A 161 2.07 4.04 -1.30
CA THR A 161 2.23 4.33 -2.72
C THR A 161 2.07 5.82 -3.01
N GLY A 162 2.80 6.31 -3.99
CA GLY A 162 2.73 7.69 -4.44
C GLY A 162 3.12 7.83 -5.91
N ALA A 163 2.56 8.81 -6.57
CA ALA A 163 2.90 9.19 -7.93
C ALA A 163 3.34 10.65 -7.98
N LEU A 164 4.43 10.90 -8.69
CA LEU A 164 5.00 12.22 -8.86
C LEU A 164 4.39 12.88 -10.10
N MET A 165 3.18 13.39 -9.94
CA MET A 165 2.46 14.06 -11.03
C MET A 165 2.39 15.56 -10.79
N SER A 166 2.87 16.35 -11.72
CA SER A 166 2.61 17.77 -11.77
C SER A 166 1.64 18.11 -12.93
N PRO A 167 0.75 19.08 -12.77
CA PRO A 167 -0.13 19.51 -13.85
C PRO A 167 0.65 19.93 -15.12
N THR A 168 1.80 20.59 -14.95
CA THR A 168 2.65 21.03 -16.06
C THR A 168 3.25 19.84 -16.80
N ALA A 169 3.86 18.87 -16.09
CA ALA A 169 4.45 17.69 -16.71
C ALA A 169 3.39 16.87 -17.46
N SER A 170 2.23 16.65 -16.83
CA SER A 170 1.11 15.92 -17.44
C SER A 170 0.59 16.61 -18.72
N GLN A 171 0.46 17.95 -18.72
CA GLN A 171 0.04 18.70 -19.91
C GLN A 171 1.09 18.68 -21.04
N GLN A 172 2.35 18.48 -20.71
CA GLN A 172 3.46 18.34 -21.67
C GLN A 172 3.63 16.89 -22.16
N GLY A 173 2.82 15.96 -21.67
CA GLY A 173 2.88 14.54 -22.06
C GLY A 173 4.05 13.78 -21.45
N GLU A 174 4.64 14.31 -20.36
CA GLU A 174 5.71 13.62 -19.65
C GLU A 174 5.15 12.44 -18.84
N SER A 175 6.01 11.47 -18.54
CA SER A 175 5.68 10.29 -17.74
C SER A 175 5.42 10.64 -16.27
N ILE A 176 4.73 9.73 -15.59
CA ILE A 176 4.36 9.83 -14.17
C ILE A 176 5.17 8.81 -13.38
N PRO A 177 6.30 9.20 -12.78
CA PRO A 177 7.08 8.30 -11.94
C PRO A 177 6.32 7.91 -10.66
N GLY A 178 6.47 6.64 -10.25
CA GLY A 178 5.96 6.15 -8.98
C GLY A 178 7.03 6.06 -7.92
N ILE A 179 6.61 6.08 -6.65
CA ILE A 179 7.45 5.82 -5.48
C ILE A 179 6.67 5.05 -4.44
N SER A 180 7.34 4.18 -3.69
CA SER A 180 6.72 3.46 -2.58
C SER A 180 7.75 3.22 -1.47
N HIS A 181 7.45 3.70 -0.26
CA HIS A 181 8.22 3.38 0.94
C HIS A 181 7.48 2.32 1.75
N LEU A 182 8.23 1.43 2.40
CA LEU A 182 7.66 0.31 3.15
C LEU A 182 8.09 0.35 4.61
N VAL A 183 7.15 0.04 5.49
CA VAL A 183 7.42 -0.28 6.90
C VAL A 183 6.83 -1.65 7.24
N GLU A 184 7.54 -2.38 8.09
CA GLU A 184 7.02 -3.59 8.72
C GLU A 184 6.43 -3.21 10.07
N LEU A 185 5.19 -3.60 10.30
CA LEU A 185 4.48 -3.39 11.56
C LEU A 185 4.23 -4.74 12.21
N THR A 186 4.72 -4.90 13.43
CA THR A 186 4.63 -6.16 14.18
C THR A 186 4.01 -5.93 15.54
N ARG A 187 3.06 -6.77 15.92
CA ARG A 187 2.55 -6.85 17.29
C ARG A 187 3.58 -7.54 18.18
N MET A 188 4.21 -6.79 19.05
CA MET A 188 5.11 -7.30 20.08
C MET A 188 4.34 -7.63 21.35
N TYR A 189 4.70 -8.73 21.98
CA TYR A 189 4.13 -9.15 23.26
C TYR A 189 5.21 -9.11 24.32
N LEU A 190 4.89 -8.59 25.50
CA LEU A 190 5.74 -8.72 26.66
C LEU A 190 5.82 -10.21 26.99
N SER A 191 6.92 -10.86 26.63
CA SER A 191 7.17 -12.23 27.08
C SER A 191 7.49 -12.16 28.58
N LEU A 192 6.52 -12.47 29.42
CA LEU A 192 6.79 -12.82 30.80
C LEU A 192 7.55 -14.15 30.78
N ILE A 193 8.86 -14.09 30.62
CA ILE A 193 9.72 -15.21 30.94
C ILE A 193 9.63 -15.35 32.46
N HIS A 194 8.79 -16.25 32.93
CA HIS A 194 8.89 -16.71 34.29
C HIS A 194 10.22 -17.44 34.43
N ILE A 195 11.20 -16.77 35.03
CA ILE A 195 12.43 -17.39 35.54
C ILE A 195 12.04 -18.22 36.78
#